data_3134f6cc66e5c8083be0ccf008393ce2
#
_entry.id   3134f6cc66e5c8083be0ccf008393ce2
#
_cell.length_a   1.000
_cell.length_b   1.000
_cell.length_c   1.000
_cell.angle_alpha   90.00
_cell.angle_beta   90.00
_cell.angle_gamma   90.00
#
_symmetry.space_group_name_H-M   'P 1'
#
loop_
_entity.id
_entity.type
_entity.pdbx_description
1 polymer ?
#
loop_
_entity_poly.entity_id
_entity_poly.type
_entity_poly.pdbx_seq_one_letter_code
_entity_poly.pdbx_strand_id
1 'polypeptide(L)'
;MLKYKKGVALILCAALIFTATACSKSDDENLQSDKDGKVFSVSDEISIPVRTIRDLNPVTSHDADMYQVSKLLYDSLIALDDTLTPIPALAESWEHEGNTVSFKLRNNVHFSDGADFSAKDVVFTFNAYKSASGSIYTPKLSNIRNAKAEGDSTVIFTYSNIGNASLSDFTFPIFSSSQFSSVSNMLKSDEKPLIGTGRYMITDVDTDKEIKLVPNAQYYGKKPENSITLEVIPTNDIYMGLVTAGDISINVYTQTDRENLNGNEEVKVTEFYSNQFEALGFNCNNDILKNRDIRKAICMLIDRDEIINTSYYNSGTKNDDLYYPGFYGSEVGSFISVDTKKAAELLKNAGYMSTDTAGYLLNSENKRLSLKLMVDSGNPMRIGAAEMIKSELSNNGINVLIEKVSTDAFQGKLDSGAYDMFIGGWQIDEGYDLKKFYHSGYGNYAKYSNSKVDMILDEMFINFSTESTGKDVANLRNILHEDVPYFCLMYKTYAAVTSSNLQGIIAPRFNDYYFACDDWHIRMYKNRNSENE
;
A
#
# COMPACT_ATOMS: atom_id res chain seq x y z
N MET A 1 -56.80 47.27 52.93
CA MET A 1 -56.70 45.91 52.31
C MET A 1 -57.13 45.98 50.87
N LEU A 2 -56.30 46.41 49.93
CA LEU A 2 -56.60 46.28 48.48
C LEU A 2 -55.36 46.81 47.69
N LYS A 3 -54.29 46.07 47.66
CA LYS A 3 -53.13 46.44 46.80
C LYS A 3 -52.28 45.22 46.38
N TYR A 4 -52.79 43.99 46.40
CA TYR A 4 -51.97 42.78 46.06
C TYR A 4 -52.59 41.86 44.99
N LYS A 5 -53.51 42.37 44.13
CA LYS A 5 -54.12 41.52 43.09
C LYS A 5 -53.85 41.95 41.65
N LYS A 6 -52.97 42.90 41.42
CA LYS A 6 -52.60 43.30 40.01
C LYS A 6 -51.21 42.87 39.54
N GLY A 7 -50.44 42.23 40.42
CA GLY A 7 -49.06 41.83 40.04
C GLY A 7 -48.90 40.38 39.50
N VAL A 8 -49.88 39.53 39.71
CA VAL A 8 -49.80 38.10 39.34
C VAL A 8 -50.32 37.80 37.93
N ALA A 9 -51.13 38.67 37.37
CA ALA A 9 -51.67 38.48 36.01
C ALA A 9 -50.66 38.87 34.88
N LEU A 10 -49.65 39.69 35.19
CA LEU A 10 -48.64 40.10 34.18
C LEU A 10 -47.46 39.13 34.08
N ILE A 11 -47.25 38.28 35.11
CA ILE A 11 -46.16 37.27 35.09
C ILE A 11 -46.60 35.99 34.36
N LEU A 12 -47.93 35.68 34.34
CA LEU A 12 -48.43 34.53 33.57
C LEU A 12 -48.53 34.78 32.05
N CYS A 13 -48.67 36.03 31.61
CA CYS A 13 -48.64 36.34 30.17
C CYS A 13 -47.21 36.38 29.61
N ALA A 14 -46.18 36.67 30.43
CA ALA A 14 -44.79 36.65 29.99
C ALA A 14 -44.22 35.21 29.90
N ALA A 15 -44.78 34.26 30.68
CA ALA A 15 -44.36 32.85 30.60
C ALA A 15 -44.96 32.08 29.43
N LEU A 16 -46.05 32.57 28.82
CA LEU A 16 -46.70 31.94 27.64
C LEU A 16 -46.17 32.47 26.29
N ILE A 17 -45.36 33.54 26.29
CA ILE A 17 -44.71 34.05 25.07
C ILE A 17 -43.34 33.40 24.87
N PHE A 18 -42.73 32.77 25.90
CA PHE A 18 -41.44 32.11 25.79
C PHE A 18 -41.52 30.61 25.37
N THR A 19 -42.74 30.05 25.25
CA THR A 19 -42.92 28.66 24.82
C THR A 19 -43.38 28.51 23.36
N ALA A 20 -43.52 29.62 22.61
CA ALA A 20 -43.90 29.59 21.19
C ALA A 20 -42.72 29.90 20.23
N THR A 21 -41.49 30.03 20.76
CA THR A 21 -40.27 30.24 19.91
C THR A 21 -39.31 29.06 20.01
N ALA A 22 -39.75 27.89 20.42
CA ALA A 22 -38.93 26.68 20.45
C ALA A 22 -39.46 25.61 19.48
N CYS A 23 -39.84 26.01 18.27
CA CYS A 23 -40.08 25.09 17.15
C CYS A 23 -40.01 25.87 15.83
N SER A 24 -38.82 26.16 15.39
CA SER A 24 -38.34 26.18 14.01
C SER A 24 -36.87 26.63 14.05
N LYS A 25 -35.97 25.78 14.51
CA LYS A 25 -34.63 25.78 13.93
C LYS A 25 -34.86 25.14 12.58
N SER A 26 -34.96 25.99 11.56
CA SER A 26 -34.85 25.58 10.18
C SER A 26 -33.45 25.01 9.97
N ASP A 27 -33.34 23.95 9.22
CA ASP A 27 -32.12 23.32 8.75
C ASP A 27 -31.21 24.23 7.87
N ASP A 28 -31.37 25.55 7.96
CA ASP A 28 -30.72 26.54 7.10
C ASP A 28 -29.39 27.10 7.64
N GLU A 29 -28.91 26.68 8.82
CA GLU A 29 -27.71 27.31 9.42
C GLU A 29 -26.37 26.90 8.80
N ASN A 30 -26.30 25.93 7.85
CA ASN A 30 -25.04 25.46 7.23
C ASN A 30 -25.01 25.57 5.70
N LEU A 31 -25.82 26.41 5.07
CA LEU A 31 -25.80 26.56 3.63
C LEU A 31 -24.63 27.43 3.18
N GLN A 32 -23.81 26.88 2.29
CA GLN A 32 -22.70 27.55 1.63
C GLN A 32 -22.99 27.65 0.13
N SER A 33 -22.27 28.53 -0.57
CA SER A 33 -22.32 28.62 -2.02
C SER A 33 -20.93 28.39 -2.61
N ASP A 34 -20.85 27.60 -3.67
CA ASP A 34 -19.62 27.43 -4.44
C ASP A 34 -19.34 28.63 -5.38
N LYS A 35 -18.24 28.54 -6.13
CA LYS A 35 -17.82 29.60 -7.09
C LYS A 35 -18.85 29.83 -8.22
N ASP A 36 -19.68 28.84 -8.50
CA ASP A 36 -20.71 28.87 -9.54
C ASP A 36 -22.08 29.27 -8.98
N GLY A 37 -22.14 29.63 -7.68
CA GLY A 37 -23.35 30.04 -6.97
C GLY A 37 -24.32 28.92 -6.67
N LYS A 38 -23.90 27.65 -6.74
CA LYS A 38 -24.69 26.51 -6.30
C LYS A 38 -24.67 26.43 -4.76
N VAL A 39 -25.85 26.26 -4.17
CA VAL A 39 -26.01 26.14 -2.72
C VAL A 39 -25.84 24.69 -2.29
N PHE A 40 -25.05 24.46 -1.26
CA PHE A 40 -24.80 23.13 -0.69
C PHE A 40 -24.79 23.18 0.86
N SER A 41 -25.08 22.06 1.49
CA SER A 41 -24.77 21.79 2.88
C SER A 41 -23.54 20.88 2.97
N VAL A 42 -22.89 20.86 4.14
CA VAL A 42 -21.74 19.98 4.42
C VAL A 42 -22.20 18.86 5.35
N SER A 43 -21.81 17.62 5.02
CA SER A 43 -21.92 16.48 5.91
C SER A 43 -20.55 15.97 6.28
N ASP A 44 -20.35 15.68 7.56
CA ASP A 44 -19.12 15.11 8.10
C ASP A 44 -19.24 13.58 8.29
N GLU A 45 -20.23 12.94 7.66
CA GLU A 45 -20.39 11.49 7.61
C GLU A 45 -19.79 10.95 6.32
N ILE A 46 -18.77 10.10 6.46
CA ILE A 46 -18.06 9.45 5.36
C ILE A 46 -18.47 7.98 5.32
N SER A 47 -18.96 7.52 4.17
CA SER A 47 -19.33 6.12 3.96
C SER A 47 -18.24 5.40 3.16
N ILE A 48 -17.75 4.27 3.69
CA ILE A 48 -16.70 3.44 3.11
C ILE A 48 -17.21 2.01 2.96
N PRO A 49 -17.18 1.40 1.77
CA PRO A 49 -17.62 0.03 1.60
C PRO A 49 -16.59 -0.95 2.13
N VAL A 50 -17.06 -1.99 2.79
CA VAL A 50 -16.28 -3.17 3.17
C VAL A 50 -17.03 -4.42 2.73
N ARG A 51 -16.32 -5.45 2.25
CA ARG A 51 -16.98 -6.66 1.76
C ARG A 51 -17.56 -7.49 2.88
N THR A 52 -16.79 -7.65 3.93
CA THR A 52 -17.19 -8.37 5.15
C THR A 52 -16.13 -8.11 6.22
N ILE A 53 -16.57 -7.81 7.42
CA ILE A 53 -15.71 -7.79 8.59
C ILE A 53 -16.31 -8.76 9.61
N ARG A 54 -15.78 -9.99 9.62
CA ARG A 54 -16.23 -11.04 10.54
C ARG A 54 -15.52 -10.97 11.88
N ASP A 55 -14.28 -10.47 11.85
CA ASP A 55 -13.41 -10.40 13.01
C ASP A 55 -12.76 -9.02 13.07
N LEU A 56 -13.15 -8.24 14.09
CA LEU A 56 -12.62 -6.90 14.35
C LEU A 56 -11.27 -6.91 15.10
N ASN A 57 -10.76 -8.10 15.43
CA ASN A 57 -9.48 -8.25 16.11
C ASN A 57 -8.35 -8.33 15.07
N PRO A 58 -7.45 -7.32 14.98
CA PRO A 58 -6.36 -7.31 13.99
C PRO A 58 -5.32 -8.41 14.20
N VAL A 59 -5.34 -9.09 15.35
CA VAL A 59 -4.42 -10.21 15.66
C VAL A 59 -4.87 -11.50 14.98
N THR A 60 -6.18 -11.73 14.91
CA THR A 60 -6.76 -12.98 14.41
C THR A 60 -7.42 -12.82 13.04
N SER A 61 -7.78 -11.60 12.66
CA SER A 61 -8.42 -11.33 11.38
C SER A 61 -7.51 -11.60 10.18
N HIS A 62 -8.09 -12.21 9.14
CA HIS A 62 -7.48 -12.43 7.84
C HIS A 62 -8.11 -11.56 6.74
N ASP A 63 -9.06 -10.69 7.11
CA ASP A 63 -9.78 -9.84 6.17
C ASP A 63 -8.88 -8.70 5.68
N ALA A 64 -8.77 -8.55 4.36
CA ALA A 64 -7.99 -7.47 3.75
C ALA A 64 -8.57 -6.08 4.10
N ASP A 65 -9.90 -5.98 4.23
CA ASP A 65 -10.57 -4.74 4.63
C ASP A 65 -10.21 -4.38 6.08
N MET A 66 -10.12 -5.39 6.99
CA MET A 66 -9.69 -5.17 8.37
C MET A 66 -8.25 -4.64 8.47
N TYR A 67 -7.35 -5.04 7.57
CA TYR A 67 -6.00 -4.47 7.52
C TYR A 67 -6.04 -2.95 7.32
N GLN A 68 -6.86 -2.46 6.38
CA GLN A 68 -7.00 -1.02 6.10
C GLN A 68 -7.75 -0.29 7.23
N VAL A 69 -8.85 -0.88 7.73
CA VAL A 69 -9.63 -0.34 8.86
C VAL A 69 -8.78 -0.23 10.13
N SER A 70 -7.87 -1.19 10.35
CA SER A 70 -6.97 -1.18 11.51
C SER A 70 -6.10 0.09 11.58
N LYS A 71 -5.77 0.72 10.45
CA LYS A 71 -5.01 1.99 10.39
C LYS A 71 -5.80 3.20 10.90
N LEU A 72 -7.12 3.09 10.98
CA LEU A 72 -7.99 4.11 11.58
C LEU A 72 -8.09 3.95 13.10
N LEU A 73 -8.02 2.72 13.60
CA LEU A 73 -8.32 2.33 14.96
C LEU A 73 -7.09 2.20 15.86
N TYR A 74 -5.94 1.88 15.27
CA TYR A 74 -4.72 1.56 16.01
C TYR A 74 -3.52 2.26 15.41
N ASP A 75 -2.61 2.72 16.27
CA ASP A 75 -1.27 3.09 15.86
C ASP A 75 -0.29 1.94 16.09
N SER A 76 0.90 2.07 15.51
CA SER A 76 2.04 1.17 15.67
C SER A 76 3.22 1.91 16.30
N LEU A 77 4.32 1.22 16.60
CA LEU A 77 5.52 1.89 17.13
C LEU A 77 6.10 2.89 16.13
N ILE A 78 6.13 2.49 14.86
CA ILE A 78 6.54 3.36 13.75
C ILE A 78 5.46 3.35 12.66
N ALA A 79 5.39 4.42 11.90
CA ALA A 79 4.64 4.47 10.64
C ALA A 79 5.60 4.49 9.45
N LEU A 80 5.06 4.33 8.25
CA LEU A 80 5.80 4.48 6.99
C LEU A 80 5.24 5.68 6.24
N ASP A 81 6.11 6.52 5.70
CA ASP A 81 5.70 7.61 4.82
C ASP A 81 5.34 7.09 3.41
N ASP A 82 5.10 7.98 2.45
CA ASP A 82 4.75 7.65 1.07
C ASP A 82 5.90 7.03 0.26
N THR A 83 7.12 7.07 0.79
CA THR A 83 8.31 6.43 0.25
C THR A 83 8.70 5.15 0.99
N LEU A 84 7.84 4.69 1.90
CA LEU A 84 8.07 3.59 2.84
C LEU A 84 9.25 3.81 3.78
N THR A 85 9.65 5.06 3.98
CA THR A 85 10.65 5.43 4.98
C THR A 85 10.02 5.37 6.37
N PRO A 86 10.62 4.66 7.34
CA PRO A 86 10.13 4.63 8.71
C PRO A 86 10.16 6.00 9.38
N ILE A 87 9.03 6.38 9.98
CA ILE A 87 8.85 7.62 10.74
C ILE A 87 8.29 7.33 12.13
N PRO A 88 8.56 8.19 13.13
CA PRO A 88 8.02 8.06 14.49
C PRO A 88 6.49 8.05 14.54
N ALA A 89 5.90 7.06 15.27
CA ALA A 89 4.48 7.02 15.60
C ALA A 89 4.29 6.92 17.13
N LEU A 90 3.95 5.79 17.73
CA LEU A 90 3.90 5.64 19.19
C LEU A 90 5.30 5.70 19.82
N ALA A 91 6.35 5.36 19.09
CA ALA A 91 7.72 5.62 19.49
C ALA A 91 8.18 7.00 19.00
N GLU A 92 8.88 7.76 19.86
CA GLU A 92 9.52 9.02 19.49
C GLU A 92 10.85 8.79 18.78
N SER A 93 11.57 7.75 19.18
CA SER A 93 12.88 7.39 18.67
C SER A 93 13.19 5.92 18.95
N TRP A 94 14.25 5.44 18.31
CA TRP A 94 14.78 4.10 18.51
C TRP A 94 16.30 4.09 18.45
N GLU A 95 16.88 3.10 19.12
CA GLU A 95 18.33 2.87 19.14
C GLU A 95 18.59 1.37 18.96
N HIS A 96 19.71 1.04 18.34
CA HIS A 96 20.14 -0.32 18.09
C HIS A 96 21.47 -0.61 18.81
N GLU A 97 21.53 -1.75 19.51
CA GLU A 97 22.76 -2.26 20.12
C GLU A 97 22.84 -3.78 20.02
N GLY A 98 23.82 -4.28 19.31
CA GLY A 98 24.00 -5.73 19.10
C GLY A 98 22.79 -6.38 18.44
N ASN A 99 22.11 -7.28 19.12
CA ASN A 99 20.89 -7.94 18.64
C ASN A 99 19.61 -7.31 19.19
N THR A 100 19.69 -6.11 19.77
CA THR A 100 18.53 -5.45 20.38
C THR A 100 18.20 -4.13 19.70
N VAL A 101 16.91 -3.82 19.65
CA VAL A 101 16.39 -2.50 19.27
C VAL A 101 15.54 -1.99 20.41
N SER A 102 15.85 -0.81 20.89
CA SER A 102 15.13 -0.13 21.97
C SER A 102 14.30 1.02 21.40
N PHE A 103 13.02 1.06 21.74
CA PHE A 103 12.11 2.14 21.37
C PHE A 103 11.78 2.98 22.58
N LYS A 104 11.96 4.30 22.48
CA LYS A 104 11.46 5.26 23.44
C LYS A 104 10.04 5.66 23.04
N LEU A 105 9.09 5.40 23.91
CA LEU A 105 7.67 5.65 23.68
C LEU A 105 7.32 7.12 23.93
N ARG A 106 6.31 7.64 23.22
CA ARG A 106 5.73 8.96 23.49
C ARG A 106 5.12 9.01 24.87
N ASN A 107 5.26 10.16 25.51
CA ASN A 107 4.53 10.47 26.73
C ASN A 107 3.13 11.04 26.37
N ASN A 108 2.18 10.93 27.28
CA ASN A 108 0.82 11.49 27.15
C ASN A 108 0.02 10.92 25.95
N VAL A 109 0.23 9.65 25.62
CA VAL A 109 -0.64 8.90 24.73
C VAL A 109 -1.64 8.13 25.56
N HIS A 110 -2.92 8.19 25.15
CA HIS A 110 -4.00 7.47 25.82
C HIS A 110 -4.72 6.60 24.79
N PHE A 111 -5.22 5.48 25.25
CA PHE A 111 -6.17 4.68 24.51
C PHE A 111 -7.53 5.37 24.41
N SER A 112 -8.38 4.93 23.51
CA SER A 112 -9.71 5.54 23.28
C SER A 112 -10.64 5.50 24.49
N ASP A 113 -10.39 4.63 25.46
CA ASP A 113 -11.09 4.56 26.76
C ASP A 113 -10.49 5.49 27.84
N GLY A 114 -9.41 6.20 27.53
CA GLY A 114 -8.70 7.11 28.43
C GLY A 114 -7.60 6.45 29.28
N ALA A 115 -7.35 5.15 29.14
CA ALA A 115 -6.24 4.49 29.82
C ALA A 115 -4.89 4.92 29.23
N ASP A 116 -3.86 5.03 30.08
CA ASP A 116 -2.51 5.40 29.66
C ASP A 116 -1.86 4.29 28.83
N PHE A 117 -1.23 4.68 27.72
CA PHE A 117 -0.40 3.80 26.92
C PHE A 117 0.98 3.61 27.56
N SER A 118 1.49 2.38 27.54
CA SER A 118 2.79 2.05 28.13
C SER A 118 3.52 0.92 27.39
N ALA A 119 4.78 0.72 27.74
CA ALA A 119 5.61 -0.39 27.24
C ALA A 119 5.01 -1.78 27.53
N LYS A 120 4.16 -1.90 28.56
CA LYS A 120 3.47 -3.17 28.87
C LYS A 120 2.47 -3.56 27.79
N ASP A 121 1.78 -2.57 27.20
CA ASP A 121 0.82 -2.78 26.12
C ASP A 121 1.52 -3.27 24.87
N VAL A 122 2.68 -2.70 24.55
CA VAL A 122 3.52 -3.12 23.43
C VAL A 122 3.97 -4.59 23.60
N VAL A 123 4.48 -4.94 24.79
CA VAL A 123 4.93 -6.31 25.09
C VAL A 123 3.76 -7.30 25.04
N PHE A 124 2.60 -6.91 25.58
CA PHE A 124 1.40 -7.75 25.54
C PHE A 124 0.96 -7.99 24.10
N THR A 125 0.85 -6.93 23.29
CA THR A 125 0.47 -6.97 21.88
C THR A 125 1.44 -7.82 21.06
N PHE A 126 2.76 -7.64 21.24
CA PHE A 126 3.77 -8.45 20.57
C PHE A 126 3.59 -9.94 20.88
N ASN A 127 3.39 -10.31 22.16
CA ASN A 127 3.17 -11.68 22.56
C ASN A 127 1.86 -12.27 22.00
N ALA A 128 0.83 -11.42 21.82
CA ALA A 128 -0.41 -11.81 21.19
C ALA A 128 -0.19 -12.23 19.73
N TYR A 129 0.48 -11.37 18.94
CA TYR A 129 0.82 -11.69 17.55
C TYR A 129 1.75 -12.91 17.41
N LYS A 130 2.70 -13.08 18.32
CA LYS A 130 3.60 -14.26 18.34
C LYS A 130 2.84 -15.55 18.66
N SER A 131 1.74 -15.47 19.39
CA SER A 131 0.93 -16.61 19.82
C SER A 131 -0.23 -16.91 18.87
N ALA A 132 -0.59 -15.96 18.01
CA ALA A 132 -1.68 -16.11 17.05
C ALA A 132 -1.27 -17.01 15.89
N SER A 133 -2.13 -17.96 15.54
CA SER A 133 -1.95 -18.78 14.35
C SER A 133 -2.45 -18.02 13.13
N GLY A 134 -1.56 -17.78 12.15
CA GLY A 134 -1.94 -17.25 10.84
C GLY A 134 -2.15 -15.73 10.77
N SER A 135 -1.81 -14.95 11.79
CA SER A 135 -1.81 -13.50 11.70
C SER A 135 -0.90 -13.01 10.57
N ILE A 136 -1.35 -12.02 9.82
CA ILE A 136 -0.58 -11.39 8.74
C ILE A 136 0.73 -10.75 9.23
N TYR A 137 0.82 -10.41 10.52
CA TYR A 137 2.02 -9.83 11.14
C TYR A 137 3.00 -10.89 11.67
N THR A 138 2.57 -12.13 11.88
CA THR A 138 3.44 -13.20 12.42
C THR A 138 4.71 -13.44 11.61
N PRO A 139 4.71 -13.43 10.26
CA PRO A 139 5.93 -13.60 9.47
C PRO A 139 6.98 -12.52 9.78
N LYS A 140 6.59 -11.25 9.87
CA LYS A 140 7.47 -10.10 10.20
C LYS A 140 8.11 -10.26 11.57
N LEU A 141 7.34 -10.74 12.55
CA LEU A 141 7.78 -10.91 13.93
C LEU A 141 8.55 -12.22 14.18
N SER A 142 8.63 -13.12 13.20
CA SER A 142 9.23 -14.46 13.37
C SER A 142 10.68 -14.40 13.84
N ASN A 143 11.46 -13.42 13.35
CA ASN A 143 12.86 -13.21 13.69
C ASN A 143 13.07 -12.50 15.05
N ILE A 144 12.03 -11.91 15.64
CA ILE A 144 12.11 -11.28 16.96
C ILE A 144 11.87 -12.35 18.02
N ARG A 145 12.87 -12.55 18.90
CA ARG A 145 12.83 -13.59 19.95
C ARG A 145 11.89 -13.22 21.08
N ASN A 146 12.03 -11.99 21.60
CA ASN A 146 11.23 -11.47 22.72
C ASN A 146 11.14 -9.95 22.69
N ALA A 147 10.17 -9.43 23.46
CA ALA A 147 10.04 -8.04 23.83
C ALA A 147 10.06 -7.90 25.34
N LYS A 148 10.67 -6.84 25.87
CA LYS A 148 10.77 -6.53 27.30
C LYS A 148 10.46 -5.05 27.54
N ALA A 149 9.57 -4.76 28.49
CA ALA A 149 9.37 -3.40 28.99
C ALA A 149 10.47 -3.03 29.98
N GLU A 150 11.00 -1.82 29.84
CA GLU A 150 11.92 -1.20 30.80
C GLU A 150 11.26 0.09 31.30
N GLY A 151 10.66 0.00 32.48
CA GLY A 151 9.71 1.02 32.96
C GLY A 151 8.44 1.06 32.10
N ASP A 152 7.81 2.22 32.06
CA ASP A 152 6.56 2.42 31.30
C ASP A 152 6.82 3.03 29.91
N SER A 153 8.01 3.61 29.67
CA SER A 153 8.31 4.41 28.46
C SER A 153 9.34 3.79 27.50
N THR A 154 9.88 2.59 27.81
CA THR A 154 10.87 1.96 26.94
C THR A 154 10.51 0.50 26.69
N VAL A 155 10.60 0.08 25.44
CA VAL A 155 10.46 -1.33 25.06
C VAL A 155 11.69 -1.77 24.27
N ILE A 156 12.21 -2.95 24.63
CA ILE A 156 13.42 -3.54 24.04
C ILE A 156 13.03 -4.85 23.34
N PHE A 157 13.31 -4.93 22.05
CA PHE A 157 13.13 -6.15 21.27
C PHE A 157 14.47 -6.81 21.01
N THR A 158 14.51 -8.14 21.11
CA THR A 158 15.72 -8.93 20.84
C THR A 158 15.50 -9.79 19.61
N TYR A 159 16.33 -9.61 18.60
CA TYR A 159 16.33 -10.41 17.38
C TYR A 159 17.07 -11.75 17.55
N SER A 160 16.63 -12.77 16.83
CA SER A 160 17.36 -14.03 16.68
C SER A 160 18.54 -13.87 15.71
N ASN A 161 18.33 -13.13 14.64
CA ASN A 161 19.34 -12.76 13.65
C ASN A 161 19.12 -11.31 13.24
N ILE A 162 20.03 -10.41 13.58
CA ILE A 162 19.92 -8.99 13.25
C ILE A 162 20.05 -8.72 11.75
N GLY A 163 20.74 -9.57 11.00
CA GLY A 163 20.89 -9.43 9.54
C GLY A 163 19.58 -9.52 8.74
N ASN A 164 18.48 -9.93 9.40
CA ASN A 164 17.15 -9.98 8.80
C ASN A 164 16.17 -9.05 9.53
N ALA A 165 16.67 -8.04 10.23
CA ALA A 165 15.86 -7.07 10.95
C ALA A 165 15.44 -5.92 10.02
N SER A 166 14.26 -5.38 10.28
CA SER A 166 13.77 -4.17 9.60
C SER A 166 12.92 -3.34 10.55
N LEU A 167 12.96 -2.00 10.41
CA LEU A 167 12.03 -1.12 11.13
C LEU A 167 10.57 -1.39 10.74
N SER A 168 10.31 -1.87 9.52
CA SER A 168 8.96 -2.25 9.09
C SER A 168 8.36 -3.43 9.87
N ASP A 169 9.18 -4.16 10.65
CA ASP A 169 8.68 -5.20 11.57
C ASP A 169 7.77 -4.63 12.67
N PHE A 170 7.87 -3.32 12.94
CA PHE A 170 7.18 -2.63 14.03
C PHE A 170 5.96 -1.80 13.57
N THR A 171 5.40 -2.12 12.40
CA THR A 171 4.17 -1.51 11.86
C THR A 171 2.89 -2.23 12.31
N PHE A 172 2.97 -3.19 13.21
CA PHE A 172 1.80 -3.92 13.71
C PHE A 172 0.96 -3.06 14.67
N PRO A 173 -0.38 -3.14 14.60
CA PRO A 173 -1.31 -2.43 15.48
C PRO A 173 -1.06 -2.73 16.96
N ILE A 174 -1.01 -1.68 17.79
CA ILE A 174 -0.90 -1.80 19.25
C ILE A 174 -2.27 -1.56 19.88
N PHE A 175 -2.63 -2.38 20.85
CA PHE A 175 -3.90 -2.30 21.58
C PHE A 175 -3.70 -2.39 23.10
N SER A 176 -4.71 -1.96 23.86
CA SER A 176 -4.68 -1.93 25.32
C SER A 176 -4.61 -3.33 25.91
N SER A 177 -3.63 -3.56 26.75
CA SER A 177 -3.51 -4.80 27.53
C SER A 177 -4.54 -4.88 28.65
N SER A 178 -5.12 -3.76 29.08
CA SER A 178 -6.04 -3.68 30.21
C SER A 178 -7.36 -4.43 29.99
N GLN A 179 -7.76 -4.65 28.72
CA GLN A 179 -8.97 -5.38 28.38
C GLN A 179 -8.90 -6.88 28.75
N PHE A 180 -7.71 -7.44 28.93
CA PHE A 180 -7.55 -8.89 29.04
C PHE A 180 -6.63 -9.27 30.20
N SER A 181 -6.98 -10.33 30.90
CA SER A 181 -6.15 -10.89 31.97
C SER A 181 -4.93 -11.68 31.44
N SER A 182 -4.96 -12.07 30.18
CA SER A 182 -3.86 -12.80 29.52
C SER A 182 -4.01 -12.79 28.00
N VAL A 183 -2.91 -13.05 27.28
CA VAL A 183 -2.90 -13.26 25.82
C VAL A 183 -3.86 -14.39 25.40
N SER A 184 -3.89 -15.50 26.16
CA SER A 184 -4.80 -16.62 25.87
C SER A 184 -6.28 -16.23 25.96
N ASN A 185 -6.63 -15.31 26.86
CA ASN A 185 -8.00 -14.82 26.95
C ASN A 185 -8.32 -13.89 25.79
N MET A 186 -7.39 -13.04 25.38
CA MET A 186 -7.54 -12.17 24.22
C MET A 186 -7.76 -12.97 22.93
N LEU A 187 -6.98 -14.01 22.68
CA LEU A 187 -7.09 -14.87 21.48
C LEU A 187 -8.40 -15.66 21.39
N LYS A 188 -9.14 -15.77 22.49
CA LYS A 188 -10.45 -16.44 22.54
C LYS A 188 -11.63 -15.48 22.53
N SER A 189 -11.37 -14.18 22.51
CA SER A 189 -12.40 -13.15 22.60
C SER A 189 -12.86 -12.76 21.19
N ASP A 190 -14.01 -13.28 20.77
CA ASP A 190 -14.58 -13.02 19.45
C ASP A 190 -15.53 -11.80 19.42
N GLU A 191 -15.82 -11.19 20.59
CA GLU A 191 -17.01 -10.36 20.72
C GLU A 191 -16.78 -8.85 20.87
N LYS A 192 -15.54 -8.38 21.01
CA LYS A 192 -15.29 -6.94 21.25
C LYS A 192 -14.14 -6.42 20.42
N PRO A 193 -14.33 -5.25 19.77
CA PRO A 193 -13.22 -4.55 19.17
C PRO A 193 -12.16 -4.24 20.24
N LEU A 194 -10.90 -4.37 19.86
CA LEU A 194 -9.78 -4.02 20.73
C LEU A 194 -9.72 -2.50 20.90
N ILE A 195 -9.33 -2.04 22.08
CA ILE A 195 -9.16 -0.62 22.36
C ILE A 195 -7.79 -0.17 21.84
N GLY A 196 -7.80 0.77 20.89
CA GLY A 196 -6.61 1.32 20.25
C GLY A 196 -6.33 2.77 20.62
N THR A 197 -5.22 3.28 20.10
CA THR A 197 -4.80 4.69 20.21
C THR A 197 -5.11 5.50 18.96
N GLY A 198 -5.68 4.86 17.92
CA GLY A 198 -5.89 5.45 16.60
C GLY A 198 -6.81 6.66 16.57
N ARG A 199 -6.91 7.26 15.39
CA ARG A 199 -7.69 8.49 15.12
C ARG A 199 -9.18 8.33 15.37
N TYR A 200 -9.71 7.11 15.19
CA TYR A 200 -11.11 6.77 15.38
C TYR A 200 -11.29 5.66 16.40
N MET A 201 -12.49 5.57 16.94
CA MET A 201 -12.93 4.47 17.77
C MET A 201 -14.28 3.94 17.30
N ILE A 202 -14.52 2.65 17.52
CA ILE A 202 -15.79 2.00 17.18
C ILE A 202 -16.82 2.33 18.24
N THR A 203 -18.04 2.71 17.82
CA THR A 203 -19.17 2.99 18.72
C THR A 203 -20.32 2.04 18.52
N ASP A 204 -20.51 1.51 17.31
CA ASP A 204 -21.59 0.60 16.97
C ASP A 204 -21.11 -0.45 15.99
N VAL A 205 -21.56 -1.69 16.17
CA VAL A 205 -21.15 -2.83 15.36
C VAL A 205 -22.37 -3.66 14.97
N ASP A 206 -22.69 -3.63 13.69
CA ASP A 206 -23.55 -4.61 13.03
C ASP A 206 -22.76 -5.20 11.84
N THR A 207 -22.15 -6.36 12.06
CA THR A 207 -21.25 -6.99 11.06
C THR A 207 -21.97 -7.43 9.79
N ASP A 208 -23.30 -7.46 9.79
CA ASP A 208 -24.11 -7.78 8.61
C ASP A 208 -24.57 -6.53 7.85
N LYS A 209 -24.40 -5.33 8.45
CA LYS A 209 -24.91 -4.09 7.88
C LYS A 209 -23.88 -2.96 7.88
N GLU A 210 -23.45 -2.49 9.06
CA GLU A 210 -22.61 -1.30 9.19
C GLU A 210 -21.80 -1.31 10.49
N ILE A 211 -20.64 -0.66 10.47
CA ILE A 211 -19.82 -0.40 11.65
C ILE A 211 -19.54 1.10 11.72
N LYS A 212 -19.84 1.71 12.87
CA LYS A 212 -19.69 3.16 13.05
C LYS A 212 -18.39 3.51 13.78
N LEU A 213 -17.63 4.41 13.17
CA LEU A 213 -16.41 4.96 13.71
C LEU A 213 -16.62 6.46 13.99
N VAL A 214 -16.24 6.90 15.19
CA VAL A 214 -16.25 8.32 15.56
C VAL A 214 -14.84 8.78 15.91
N PRO A 215 -14.57 10.09 15.85
CA PRO A 215 -13.29 10.65 16.29
C PRO A 215 -12.91 10.21 17.70
N ASN A 216 -11.68 9.73 17.88
CA ASN A 216 -11.13 9.42 19.19
C ASN A 216 -10.77 10.73 19.91
N ALA A 217 -11.55 11.10 20.94
CA ALA A 217 -11.30 12.29 21.73
C ALA A 217 -9.95 12.29 22.47
N GLN A 218 -9.34 11.11 22.66
CA GLN A 218 -8.04 10.93 23.31
C GLN A 218 -6.87 10.92 22.32
N TYR A 219 -7.13 11.01 21.00
CA TYR A 219 -6.07 10.95 20.01
C TYR A 219 -5.01 12.02 20.22
N TYR A 220 -3.74 11.61 20.23
CA TYR A 220 -2.59 12.48 20.51
C TYR A 220 -2.16 13.38 19.34
N GLY A 221 -2.60 13.06 18.12
CA GLY A 221 -2.37 13.86 16.91
C GLY A 221 -3.52 14.81 16.59
N LYS A 222 -3.62 15.22 15.32
CA LYS A 222 -4.77 15.98 14.82
C LYS A 222 -6.02 15.10 14.89
N LYS A 223 -7.05 15.58 15.57
CA LYS A 223 -8.31 14.83 15.69
C LYS A 223 -9.13 14.99 14.41
N PRO A 224 -9.76 13.91 13.91
CA PRO A 224 -10.69 14.00 12.79
C PRO A 224 -11.89 14.90 13.13
N GLU A 225 -12.43 15.57 12.12
CA GLU A 225 -13.63 16.38 12.21
C GLU A 225 -14.89 15.63 11.74
N ASN A 226 -14.69 14.45 11.15
CA ASN A 226 -15.74 13.60 10.56
C ASN A 226 -15.91 12.27 11.29
N SER A 227 -17.02 11.59 11.03
CA SER A 227 -17.28 10.20 11.38
C SER A 227 -17.23 9.32 10.13
N ILE A 228 -16.99 8.01 10.33
CA ILE A 228 -16.92 7.04 9.23
C ILE A 228 -17.94 5.93 9.51
N THR A 229 -18.77 5.64 8.52
CA THR A 229 -19.60 4.44 8.49
C THR A 229 -18.98 3.44 7.51
N LEU A 230 -18.62 2.26 8.01
CA LEU A 230 -18.19 1.14 7.18
C LEU A 230 -19.44 0.39 6.74
N GLU A 231 -19.81 0.50 5.46
CA GLU A 231 -20.97 -0.16 4.88
C GLU A 231 -20.64 -1.59 4.46
N VAL A 232 -21.32 -2.58 5.03
CA VAL A 232 -21.07 -3.99 4.70
C VAL A 232 -21.78 -4.35 3.41
N ILE A 233 -21.05 -4.38 2.31
CA ILE A 233 -21.56 -4.66 0.96
C ILE A 233 -20.81 -5.87 0.39
N PRO A 234 -21.39 -7.09 0.43
CA PRO A 234 -20.68 -8.33 0.14
C PRO A 234 -20.13 -8.48 -1.29
N THR A 235 -20.70 -7.74 -2.24
CA THR A 235 -20.28 -7.77 -3.65
C THR A 235 -19.76 -6.42 -4.11
N ASN A 236 -18.61 -6.41 -4.78
CA ASN A 236 -18.01 -5.20 -5.32
C ASN A 236 -18.56 -4.80 -6.71
N ASP A 237 -19.42 -5.60 -7.31
CA ASP A 237 -20.00 -5.32 -8.64
C ASP A 237 -20.83 -4.03 -8.67
N ILE A 238 -21.39 -3.63 -7.54
CA ILE A 238 -22.24 -2.43 -7.42
C ILE A 238 -21.49 -1.19 -6.91
N TYR A 239 -20.24 -1.33 -6.45
CA TYR A 239 -19.50 -0.22 -5.81
C TYR A 239 -19.39 1.01 -6.71
N MET A 240 -19.16 0.83 -8.00
CA MET A 240 -19.09 1.97 -8.94
C MET A 240 -20.40 2.75 -8.99
N GLY A 241 -21.52 2.05 -9.06
CA GLY A 241 -22.85 2.69 -9.01
C GLY A 241 -23.08 3.46 -7.72
N LEU A 242 -22.70 2.89 -6.59
CA LEU A 242 -22.85 3.53 -5.27
C LEU A 242 -21.94 4.75 -5.11
N VAL A 243 -20.70 4.70 -5.59
CA VAL A 243 -19.80 5.88 -5.58
C VAL A 243 -20.34 6.99 -6.49
N THR A 244 -20.81 6.62 -7.68
CA THR A 244 -21.41 7.56 -8.65
C THR A 244 -22.67 8.22 -8.07
N ALA A 245 -23.53 7.45 -7.39
CA ALA A 245 -24.72 7.99 -6.72
C ALA A 245 -24.39 8.83 -5.47
N GLY A 246 -23.18 8.68 -4.92
CA GLY A 246 -22.77 9.33 -3.67
C GLY A 246 -23.23 8.59 -2.40
N ASP A 247 -23.75 7.35 -2.54
CA ASP A 247 -24.16 6.49 -1.43
C ASP A 247 -22.94 6.00 -0.64
N ILE A 248 -21.81 5.79 -1.31
CA ILE A 248 -20.50 5.59 -0.68
C ILE A 248 -19.52 6.67 -1.13
N SER A 249 -18.63 7.07 -0.25
CA SER A 249 -17.74 8.21 -0.47
C SER A 249 -16.51 7.87 -1.30
N ILE A 250 -15.96 6.68 -1.10
CA ILE A 250 -14.71 6.21 -1.73
C ILE A 250 -14.72 4.69 -1.87
N ASN A 251 -14.15 4.18 -2.95
CA ASN A 251 -13.73 2.78 -3.07
C ASN A 251 -12.35 2.67 -3.71
N VAL A 252 -11.57 1.66 -3.31
CA VAL A 252 -10.25 1.39 -3.89
C VAL A 252 -10.30 0.16 -4.78
N TYR A 253 -9.95 0.36 -6.04
CA TYR A 253 -9.85 -0.69 -7.05
C TYR A 253 -8.40 -1.14 -7.22
N THR A 254 -8.15 -2.42 -7.00
CA THR A 254 -6.83 -3.05 -7.14
C THR A 254 -6.59 -3.62 -8.55
N GLN A 255 -7.68 -3.85 -9.29
CA GLN A 255 -7.68 -4.21 -10.71
C GLN A 255 -8.75 -3.36 -11.38
N THR A 256 -8.36 -2.47 -12.26
CA THR A 256 -9.30 -1.53 -12.85
C THR A 256 -9.36 -1.70 -14.36
N ASP A 257 -10.55 -1.88 -14.85
CA ASP A 257 -10.94 -1.45 -16.18
C ASP A 257 -11.09 0.07 -16.15
N ARG A 258 -10.01 0.79 -16.41
CA ARG A 258 -9.93 2.25 -16.28
C ARG A 258 -10.64 2.99 -17.41
N GLU A 259 -10.87 2.34 -18.54
CA GLU A 259 -11.62 2.94 -19.64
C GLU A 259 -13.03 3.34 -19.21
N ASN A 260 -13.64 2.56 -18.30
CA ASN A 260 -14.96 2.86 -17.75
C ASN A 260 -14.96 3.98 -16.68
N LEU A 261 -13.80 4.38 -16.17
CA LEU A 261 -13.68 5.48 -15.20
C LEU A 261 -13.43 6.84 -15.87
N ASN A 262 -12.86 6.84 -17.06
CA ASN A 262 -12.53 8.07 -17.78
C ASN A 262 -13.79 8.70 -18.37
N GLY A 263 -14.00 10.00 -18.06
CA GLY A 263 -15.12 10.81 -18.57
C GLY A 263 -16.40 10.75 -17.74
N ASN A 264 -16.40 10.10 -16.58
CA ASN A 264 -17.51 10.22 -15.62
C ASN A 264 -17.25 11.41 -14.68
N GLU A 265 -18.01 12.50 -14.86
CA GLU A 265 -17.88 13.75 -14.07
C GLU A 265 -18.38 13.59 -12.62
N GLU A 266 -19.11 12.52 -12.32
CA GLU A 266 -19.67 12.25 -10.99
C GLU A 266 -18.66 11.58 -10.04
N VAL A 267 -17.50 11.17 -10.55
CA VAL A 267 -16.43 10.57 -9.77
C VAL A 267 -15.09 11.24 -10.04
N LYS A 268 -14.18 11.15 -9.05
CA LYS A 268 -12.77 11.52 -9.18
C LYS A 268 -11.92 10.27 -9.00
N VAL A 269 -10.85 10.16 -9.80
CA VAL A 269 -9.93 9.03 -9.75
C VAL A 269 -8.56 9.52 -9.28
N THR A 270 -8.04 8.93 -8.21
CA THR A 270 -6.69 9.18 -7.71
C THR A 270 -5.90 7.88 -7.80
N GLU A 271 -4.89 7.85 -8.66
CA GLU A 271 -4.00 6.72 -8.79
C GLU A 271 -2.87 6.77 -7.77
N PHE A 272 -2.47 5.60 -7.27
CA PHE A 272 -1.33 5.45 -6.37
C PHE A 272 -0.63 4.11 -6.58
N TYR A 273 0.64 4.04 -6.20
CA TYR A 273 1.42 2.81 -6.36
C TYR A 273 0.91 1.71 -5.44
N SER A 274 0.78 0.51 -6.00
CA SER A 274 0.65 -0.70 -5.21
C SER A 274 2.04 -1.21 -4.80
N ASN A 275 2.09 -2.29 -4.04
CA ASN A 275 3.33 -3.03 -3.75
C ASN A 275 3.58 -4.18 -4.73
N GLN A 276 3.04 -4.10 -5.94
CA GLN A 276 3.15 -5.13 -6.97
C GLN A 276 3.89 -4.60 -8.19
N PHE A 277 4.80 -5.41 -8.71
CA PHE A 277 5.49 -5.11 -9.96
C PHE A 277 5.43 -6.29 -10.94
N GLU A 278 5.63 -5.99 -12.22
CA GLU A 278 5.87 -6.95 -13.31
C GLU A 278 7.26 -6.70 -13.88
N ALA A 279 8.03 -7.76 -14.12
CA ALA A 279 9.40 -7.63 -14.59
C ALA A 279 9.77 -8.69 -15.60
N LEU A 280 10.63 -8.31 -16.54
CA LEU A 280 11.43 -9.20 -17.37
C LEU A 280 12.69 -9.55 -16.60
N GLY A 281 12.87 -10.82 -16.26
CA GLY A 281 14.08 -11.33 -15.60
C GLY A 281 14.99 -12.05 -16.58
N PHE A 282 16.29 -11.90 -16.37
CA PHE A 282 17.34 -12.52 -17.19
C PHE A 282 18.05 -13.62 -16.41
N ASN A 283 18.32 -14.76 -17.03
CA ASN A 283 19.24 -15.74 -16.48
C ASN A 283 20.68 -15.29 -16.72
N CYS A 284 21.30 -14.69 -15.70
CA CYS A 284 22.67 -14.16 -15.79
C CYS A 284 23.76 -15.26 -15.96
N ASN A 285 23.40 -16.54 -15.79
CA ASN A 285 24.30 -17.67 -16.07
C ASN A 285 24.13 -18.21 -17.49
N ASN A 286 23.16 -17.73 -18.28
CA ASN A 286 23.02 -18.10 -19.68
C ASN A 286 24.22 -17.61 -20.51
N ASP A 287 24.71 -18.40 -21.45
CA ASP A 287 25.93 -18.08 -22.26
C ASP A 287 25.83 -16.76 -23.03
N ILE A 288 24.64 -16.36 -23.44
CA ILE A 288 24.37 -15.10 -24.13
C ILE A 288 24.15 -14.00 -23.10
N LEU A 289 23.24 -14.24 -22.14
CA LEU A 289 22.76 -13.23 -21.20
C LEU A 289 23.72 -12.94 -20.04
N LYS A 290 24.78 -13.70 -19.83
CA LYS A 290 25.87 -13.31 -18.91
C LYS A 290 26.55 -11.99 -19.32
N ASN A 291 26.47 -11.62 -20.62
CA ASN A 291 26.90 -10.32 -21.10
C ASN A 291 25.86 -9.25 -20.80
N ARG A 292 26.17 -8.32 -19.89
CA ARG A 292 25.28 -7.23 -19.48
C ARG A 292 24.88 -6.29 -20.62
N ASP A 293 25.77 -6.11 -21.61
CA ASP A 293 25.49 -5.22 -22.74
C ASP A 293 24.37 -5.78 -23.63
N ILE A 294 24.25 -7.12 -23.72
CA ILE A 294 23.12 -7.77 -24.40
C ILE A 294 21.85 -7.54 -23.62
N ARG A 295 21.88 -7.66 -22.27
CA ARG A 295 20.68 -7.39 -21.43
C ARG A 295 20.25 -5.93 -21.56
N LYS A 296 21.20 -4.97 -21.48
CA LYS A 296 20.93 -3.54 -21.73
C LYS A 296 20.34 -3.28 -23.12
N ALA A 297 20.89 -3.90 -24.15
CA ALA A 297 20.38 -3.77 -25.51
C ALA A 297 18.93 -4.27 -25.60
N ILE A 298 18.62 -5.43 -25.02
CA ILE A 298 17.25 -5.96 -24.97
C ILE A 298 16.31 -4.95 -24.30
N CYS A 299 16.68 -4.38 -23.15
CA CYS A 299 15.85 -3.40 -22.46
C CYS A 299 15.61 -2.12 -23.29
N MET A 300 16.62 -1.65 -24.04
CA MET A 300 16.51 -0.49 -24.93
C MET A 300 15.67 -0.72 -26.19
N LEU A 301 15.30 -1.96 -26.47
CA LEU A 301 14.43 -2.33 -27.60
C LEU A 301 12.96 -2.50 -27.21
N ILE A 302 12.63 -2.45 -25.90
CA ILE A 302 11.30 -2.74 -25.38
C ILE A 302 10.57 -1.42 -25.04
N ASP A 303 9.43 -1.21 -25.68
CA ASP A 303 8.54 -0.09 -25.37
C ASP A 303 7.56 -0.46 -24.24
N ARG A 304 7.93 -0.07 -23.02
CA ARG A 304 7.09 -0.32 -21.83
C ARG A 304 5.78 0.45 -21.83
N ASP A 305 5.75 1.65 -22.43
CA ASP A 305 4.50 2.43 -22.50
C ASP A 305 3.45 1.69 -23.32
N GLU A 306 3.86 1.12 -24.47
CA GLU A 306 2.97 0.33 -25.31
C GLU A 306 2.52 -0.97 -24.62
N ILE A 307 3.44 -1.64 -23.89
CA ILE A 307 3.11 -2.85 -23.11
C ILE A 307 2.12 -2.54 -21.99
N ILE A 308 2.36 -1.46 -21.22
CA ILE A 308 1.47 -1.04 -20.12
C ILE A 308 0.08 -0.69 -20.68
N ASN A 309 0.04 0.06 -21.77
CA ASN A 309 -1.21 0.47 -22.41
C ASN A 309 -1.99 -0.73 -22.93
N THR A 310 -1.35 -1.60 -23.72
CA THR A 310 -2.04 -2.67 -24.46
C THR A 310 -2.27 -3.92 -23.63
N SER A 311 -1.25 -4.40 -22.90
CA SER A 311 -1.34 -5.67 -22.16
C SER A 311 -1.85 -5.50 -20.74
N TYR A 312 -1.63 -4.35 -20.11
CA TYR A 312 -2.00 -4.09 -18.72
C TYR A 312 -3.04 -2.98 -18.54
N TYR A 313 -3.68 -2.52 -19.63
CA TYR A 313 -4.83 -1.59 -19.61
C TYR A 313 -4.54 -0.30 -18.83
N ASN A 314 -3.35 0.28 -19.01
CA ASN A 314 -2.87 1.46 -18.29
C ASN A 314 -2.86 1.33 -16.74
N SER A 315 -2.82 0.11 -16.20
CA SER A 315 -2.86 -0.12 -14.75
C SER A 315 -1.48 -0.16 -14.09
N GLY A 316 -0.54 0.67 -14.56
CA GLY A 316 0.81 0.71 -14.02
C GLY A 316 1.64 1.89 -14.50
N THR A 317 2.77 2.06 -13.86
CA THR A 317 3.76 3.10 -14.19
C THR A 317 5.14 2.46 -14.33
N LYS A 318 5.93 2.92 -15.30
CA LYS A 318 7.31 2.45 -15.50
C LYS A 318 8.17 2.68 -14.27
N ASN A 319 8.99 1.70 -13.95
CA ASN A 319 10.10 1.81 -13.00
C ASN A 319 11.25 0.95 -13.52
N ASP A 320 12.50 1.30 -13.23
CA ASP A 320 13.64 0.56 -13.81
C ASP A 320 14.15 -0.55 -12.90
N ASP A 321 13.85 -0.51 -11.64
CA ASP A 321 14.21 -1.55 -10.66
C ASP A 321 13.00 -2.10 -9.92
N LEU A 322 13.23 -3.08 -9.06
CA LEU A 322 12.18 -3.77 -8.31
C LEU A 322 11.83 -3.11 -6.97
N TYR A 323 12.53 -2.03 -6.58
CA TYR A 323 12.16 -1.28 -5.38
C TYR A 323 10.91 -0.44 -5.62
N TYR A 324 10.17 -0.22 -4.53
CA TYR A 324 9.01 0.67 -4.54
C TYR A 324 9.40 2.06 -5.08
N PRO A 325 8.62 2.65 -5.96
CA PRO A 325 8.93 3.98 -6.50
C PRO A 325 9.11 5.00 -5.38
N GLY A 326 10.28 5.61 -5.32
CA GLY A 326 10.66 6.54 -4.25
C GLY A 326 11.18 5.89 -2.96
N PHE A 327 11.39 4.57 -2.91
CA PHE A 327 11.81 3.83 -1.72
C PHE A 327 12.97 4.53 -0.97
N TYR A 328 12.75 4.85 0.31
CA TYR A 328 13.67 5.63 1.16
C TYR A 328 14.13 6.95 0.50
N GLY A 329 13.22 7.67 -0.17
CA GLY A 329 13.51 8.95 -0.81
C GLY A 329 14.36 8.85 -2.09
N SER A 330 14.51 7.64 -2.66
CA SER A 330 15.25 7.44 -3.91
C SER A 330 14.52 8.07 -5.11
N GLU A 331 15.27 8.43 -6.16
CA GLU A 331 14.67 9.01 -7.37
C GLU A 331 13.66 8.07 -8.00
N VAL A 332 12.52 8.62 -8.40
CA VAL A 332 11.51 7.93 -9.20
C VAL A 332 11.76 8.25 -10.66
N GLY A 333 11.83 7.23 -11.51
CA GLY A 333 12.00 7.47 -12.93
C GLY A 333 12.41 6.25 -13.73
N SER A 334 12.57 6.48 -15.03
CA SER A 334 13.07 5.51 -15.99
C SER A 334 14.43 5.97 -16.50
N PHE A 335 15.46 5.20 -16.24
CA PHE A 335 16.83 5.44 -16.70
C PHE A 335 17.10 4.76 -18.05
N ILE A 336 16.28 3.76 -18.41
CA ILE A 336 16.37 3.03 -19.69
C ILE A 336 15.16 3.43 -20.55
N SER A 337 15.44 4.16 -21.62
CA SER A 337 14.47 4.51 -22.67
C SER A 337 14.73 3.71 -23.94
N VAL A 338 13.73 3.63 -24.81
CA VAL A 338 13.87 3.03 -26.14
C VAL A 338 14.96 3.77 -26.94
N ASP A 339 16.01 3.05 -27.35
CA ASP A 339 17.09 3.53 -28.18
C ASP A 339 17.65 2.39 -29.05
N THR A 340 17.05 2.20 -30.22
CA THR A 340 17.40 1.14 -31.15
C THR A 340 18.81 1.28 -31.70
N LYS A 341 19.34 2.52 -31.83
CA LYS A 341 20.69 2.76 -32.30
C LYS A 341 21.73 2.32 -31.28
N LYS A 342 21.51 2.72 -30.01
CA LYS A 342 22.37 2.33 -28.91
C LYS A 342 22.33 0.83 -28.66
N ALA A 343 21.15 0.22 -28.74
CA ALA A 343 20.99 -1.23 -28.65
C ALA A 343 21.79 -1.96 -29.75
N ALA A 344 21.71 -1.51 -31.00
CA ALA A 344 22.47 -2.09 -32.10
C ALA A 344 24.00 -1.97 -31.90
N GLU A 345 24.49 -0.84 -31.36
CA GLU A 345 25.90 -0.67 -30.99
C GLU A 345 26.33 -1.68 -29.92
N LEU A 346 25.55 -1.85 -28.88
CA LEU A 346 25.84 -2.80 -27.80
C LEU A 346 25.86 -4.24 -28.30
N LEU A 347 24.89 -4.62 -29.15
CA LEU A 347 24.84 -5.96 -29.76
C LEU A 347 26.05 -6.21 -30.70
N LYS A 348 26.43 -5.19 -31.46
CA LYS A 348 27.62 -5.25 -32.31
C LYS A 348 28.92 -5.43 -31.49
N ASN A 349 29.05 -4.69 -30.40
CA ASN A 349 30.19 -4.79 -29.48
C ASN A 349 30.22 -6.16 -28.75
N ALA A 350 29.04 -6.77 -28.54
CA ALA A 350 28.89 -8.12 -28.01
C ALA A 350 29.18 -9.23 -29.04
N GLY A 351 29.58 -8.87 -30.29
CA GLY A 351 29.99 -9.81 -31.32
C GLY A 351 28.94 -10.22 -32.35
N TYR A 352 27.78 -9.56 -32.36
CA TYR A 352 26.69 -9.80 -33.32
C TYR A 352 26.76 -8.76 -34.45
N MET A 353 27.50 -9.08 -35.51
CA MET A 353 27.88 -8.12 -36.55
C MET A 353 27.27 -8.39 -37.94
N SER A 354 26.63 -9.53 -38.12
CA SER A 354 25.98 -9.93 -39.37
C SER A 354 24.59 -10.48 -39.14
N THR A 355 23.84 -10.61 -40.21
CA THR A 355 22.50 -11.21 -40.18
C THR A 355 22.38 -12.37 -41.14
N ASP A 356 21.48 -13.30 -40.87
CA ASP A 356 21.09 -14.34 -41.83
C ASP A 356 20.06 -13.81 -42.84
N THR A 357 19.60 -14.69 -43.73
CA THR A 357 18.59 -14.36 -44.76
C THR A 357 17.22 -14.01 -44.20
N ALA A 358 16.94 -14.36 -42.95
CA ALA A 358 15.71 -14.03 -42.23
C ALA A 358 15.83 -12.75 -41.39
N GLY A 359 17.00 -12.09 -41.38
CA GLY A 359 17.27 -10.86 -40.66
C GLY A 359 17.71 -11.04 -39.20
N TYR A 360 17.94 -12.26 -38.74
CA TYR A 360 18.38 -12.51 -37.37
C TYR A 360 19.92 -12.31 -37.23
N LEU A 361 20.32 -11.67 -36.15
CA LEU A 361 21.70 -11.39 -35.80
C LEU A 361 22.51 -12.67 -35.58
N LEU A 362 23.71 -12.70 -36.14
CA LEU A 362 24.68 -13.79 -36.06
C LEU A 362 25.95 -13.37 -35.33
N ASN A 363 26.48 -14.25 -34.51
CA ASN A 363 27.81 -14.11 -33.94
C ASN A 363 28.92 -14.58 -34.93
N SER A 364 30.19 -14.51 -34.52
CA SER A 364 31.35 -14.95 -35.32
C SER A 364 31.33 -16.43 -35.70
N GLU A 365 30.57 -17.27 -35.01
CA GLU A 365 30.37 -18.71 -35.31
C GLU A 365 29.15 -18.97 -36.20
N ASN A 366 28.53 -17.94 -36.78
CA ASN A 366 27.27 -17.99 -37.52
C ASN A 366 26.08 -18.54 -36.73
N LYS A 367 26.08 -18.39 -35.39
CA LYS A 367 24.97 -18.74 -34.53
C LYS A 367 24.05 -17.54 -34.33
N ARG A 368 22.72 -17.74 -34.44
CA ARG A 368 21.71 -16.71 -34.19
C ARG A 368 21.73 -16.27 -32.75
N LEU A 369 21.47 -14.97 -32.52
CA LEU A 369 21.05 -14.48 -31.23
C LEU A 369 19.62 -14.96 -30.97
N SER A 370 19.50 -16.08 -30.25
CA SER A 370 18.23 -16.78 -30.04
C SER A 370 18.01 -17.02 -28.55
N LEU A 371 16.84 -16.58 -28.03
CA LEU A 371 16.49 -16.62 -26.61
C LEU A 371 15.09 -17.18 -26.40
N LYS A 372 14.88 -17.91 -25.32
CA LYS A 372 13.57 -18.36 -24.85
C LYS A 372 13.04 -17.37 -23.83
N LEU A 373 11.78 -16.97 -24.00
CA LEU A 373 11.03 -16.15 -23.06
C LEU A 373 9.94 -17.00 -22.41
N MET A 374 10.16 -17.36 -21.14
CA MET A 374 9.22 -18.13 -20.35
C MET A 374 8.12 -17.23 -19.79
N VAL A 375 6.86 -17.70 -19.88
CA VAL A 375 5.70 -17.00 -19.36
C VAL A 375 4.69 -17.99 -18.77
N ASP A 376 4.00 -17.58 -17.69
CA ASP A 376 2.88 -18.34 -17.12
C ASP A 376 1.69 -18.36 -18.08
N SER A 377 1.26 -19.56 -18.48
CA SER A 377 0.15 -19.78 -19.41
C SER A 377 -1.22 -19.41 -18.81
N GLY A 378 -1.33 -19.28 -17.49
CA GLY A 378 -2.53 -18.85 -16.79
C GLY A 378 -2.72 -17.33 -16.72
N ASN A 379 -1.73 -16.55 -17.19
CA ASN A 379 -1.78 -15.09 -17.13
C ASN A 379 -1.84 -14.43 -18.51
N PRO A 380 -3.02 -14.05 -19.02
CA PRO A 380 -3.18 -13.48 -20.36
C PRO A 380 -2.43 -12.15 -20.55
N MET A 381 -2.30 -11.29 -19.50
CA MET A 381 -1.58 -10.03 -19.59
C MET A 381 -0.08 -10.27 -19.84
N ARG A 382 0.53 -11.22 -19.09
CA ARG A 382 1.94 -11.58 -19.30
C ARG A 382 2.17 -12.23 -20.66
N ILE A 383 1.20 -13.02 -21.16
CA ILE A 383 1.27 -13.57 -22.52
C ILE A 383 1.26 -12.45 -23.55
N GLY A 384 0.35 -11.47 -23.43
CA GLY A 384 0.31 -10.29 -24.29
C GLY A 384 1.62 -9.54 -24.30
N ALA A 385 2.17 -9.23 -23.13
CA ALA A 385 3.47 -8.58 -22.96
C ALA A 385 4.61 -9.39 -23.62
N ALA A 386 4.61 -10.72 -23.47
CA ALA A 386 5.62 -11.59 -24.10
C ALA A 386 5.55 -11.56 -25.63
N GLU A 387 4.37 -11.55 -26.22
CA GLU A 387 4.20 -11.47 -27.69
C GLU A 387 4.68 -10.08 -28.21
N MET A 388 4.43 -9.00 -27.48
CA MET A 388 4.92 -7.66 -27.83
C MET A 388 6.45 -7.61 -27.75
N ILE A 389 7.04 -8.05 -26.64
CA ILE A 389 8.51 -8.13 -26.47
C ILE A 389 9.15 -8.98 -27.58
N LYS A 390 8.55 -10.14 -27.91
CA LYS A 390 9.03 -10.96 -29.02
C LYS A 390 8.99 -10.20 -30.33
N SER A 391 7.92 -9.47 -30.62
CA SER A 391 7.79 -8.69 -31.86
C SER A 391 8.88 -7.61 -31.96
N GLU A 392 9.05 -6.82 -30.90
CA GLU A 392 10.05 -5.74 -30.85
C GLU A 392 11.47 -6.27 -30.99
N LEU A 393 11.81 -7.33 -30.28
CA LEU A 393 13.14 -7.96 -30.35
C LEU A 393 13.38 -8.61 -31.72
N SER A 394 12.38 -9.26 -32.30
CA SER A 394 12.49 -9.89 -33.62
C SER A 394 12.70 -8.86 -34.74
N ASN A 395 12.03 -7.71 -34.67
CA ASN A 395 12.20 -6.58 -35.59
C ASN A 395 13.63 -6.01 -35.54
N ASN A 396 14.37 -6.25 -34.46
CA ASN A 396 15.74 -5.83 -34.25
C ASN A 396 16.75 -7.00 -34.33
N GLY A 397 16.36 -8.11 -34.97
CA GLY A 397 17.21 -9.23 -35.28
C GLY A 397 17.49 -10.23 -34.15
N ILE A 398 16.74 -10.15 -33.02
CA ILE A 398 16.85 -11.11 -31.93
C ILE A 398 15.72 -12.13 -32.06
N ASN A 399 16.07 -13.42 -32.24
CA ASN A 399 15.06 -14.48 -32.30
C ASN A 399 14.53 -14.83 -30.93
N VAL A 400 13.24 -14.64 -30.67
CA VAL A 400 12.59 -14.96 -29.39
C VAL A 400 11.56 -16.08 -29.55
N LEU A 401 11.72 -17.12 -28.73
CA LEU A 401 10.80 -18.25 -28.65
C LEU A 401 10.03 -18.18 -27.33
N ILE A 402 8.72 -17.93 -27.37
CA ILE A 402 7.89 -17.91 -26.17
C ILE A 402 7.65 -19.34 -25.69
N GLU A 403 7.96 -19.60 -24.44
CA GLU A 403 7.69 -20.85 -23.74
C GLU A 403 6.57 -20.62 -22.71
N LYS A 404 5.33 -21.04 -23.05
CA LYS A 404 4.18 -20.98 -22.15
C LYS A 404 4.21 -22.21 -21.24
N VAL A 405 4.30 -22.01 -19.93
CA VAL A 405 4.34 -23.06 -18.92
C VAL A 405 3.17 -22.91 -17.94
N SER A 406 2.74 -24.00 -17.31
CA SER A 406 1.70 -23.91 -16.27
C SER A 406 2.22 -23.14 -15.04
N THR A 407 1.32 -22.54 -14.28
CA THR A 407 1.65 -21.80 -13.04
C THR A 407 2.49 -22.67 -12.08
N ASP A 408 2.13 -23.95 -11.91
CA ASP A 408 2.88 -24.88 -11.04
C ASP A 408 4.29 -25.15 -11.55
N ALA A 409 4.48 -25.25 -12.88
CA ALA A 409 5.79 -25.50 -13.47
C ALA A 409 6.67 -24.24 -13.50
N PHE A 410 6.08 -23.05 -13.49
CA PHE A 410 6.78 -21.78 -13.61
C PHE A 410 7.77 -21.58 -12.46
N GLN A 411 7.32 -21.78 -11.21
CA GLN A 411 8.17 -21.63 -10.03
C GLN A 411 9.33 -22.65 -10.03
N GLY A 412 9.08 -23.90 -10.35
CA GLY A 412 10.13 -24.92 -10.43
C GLY A 412 11.20 -24.62 -11.48
N LYS A 413 10.79 -24.04 -12.61
CA LYS A 413 11.75 -23.59 -13.65
C LYS A 413 12.54 -22.36 -13.20
N LEU A 414 11.93 -21.42 -12.50
CA LEU A 414 12.66 -20.28 -11.88
C LEU A 414 13.72 -20.77 -10.89
N ASP A 415 13.36 -21.67 -10.00
CA ASP A 415 14.26 -22.21 -8.97
C ASP A 415 15.43 -22.97 -9.59
N SER A 416 15.18 -23.76 -10.62
CA SER A 416 16.20 -24.53 -11.32
C SER A 416 17.03 -23.73 -12.33
N GLY A 417 16.58 -22.53 -12.74
CA GLY A 417 17.23 -21.74 -13.80
C GLY A 417 17.00 -22.29 -15.21
N ALA A 418 15.91 -23.06 -15.44
CA ALA A 418 15.60 -23.69 -16.73
C ALA A 418 14.86 -22.73 -17.69
N TYR A 419 15.43 -21.54 -17.91
CA TYR A 419 14.93 -20.48 -18.79
C TYR A 419 16.09 -19.58 -19.25
N ASP A 420 15.90 -18.80 -20.31
CA ASP A 420 16.83 -17.72 -20.69
C ASP A 420 16.32 -16.38 -20.14
N MET A 421 15.06 -16.03 -20.45
CA MET A 421 14.34 -14.88 -19.93
C MET A 421 12.97 -15.33 -19.39
N PHE A 422 12.37 -14.55 -18.51
CA PHE A 422 11.01 -14.79 -18.04
C PHE A 422 10.27 -13.48 -17.75
N ILE A 423 8.94 -13.50 -17.86
CA ILE A 423 8.09 -12.45 -17.30
C ILE A 423 7.43 -12.99 -16.03
N GLY A 424 7.65 -12.28 -14.92
CA GLY A 424 7.06 -12.60 -13.63
C GLY A 424 6.59 -11.36 -12.90
N GLY A 425 5.70 -11.53 -11.94
CA GLY A 425 5.22 -10.45 -11.09
C GLY A 425 5.10 -10.90 -9.65
N TRP A 426 5.39 -10.00 -8.74
CA TRP A 426 5.39 -10.26 -7.31
C TRP A 426 4.74 -9.12 -6.54
N GLN A 427 4.17 -9.49 -5.41
CA GLN A 427 3.77 -8.57 -4.37
C GLN A 427 4.82 -8.64 -3.25
N ILE A 428 5.38 -7.50 -2.89
CA ILE A 428 6.41 -7.39 -1.86
C ILE A 428 5.79 -6.76 -0.61
N ASP A 429 6.23 -7.19 0.55
CA ASP A 429 5.81 -6.60 1.82
C ASP A 429 6.41 -5.19 2.04
N GLU A 430 6.00 -4.51 3.10
CA GLU A 430 6.46 -3.14 3.40
C GLU A 430 7.96 -3.04 3.68
N GLY A 431 8.63 -4.14 4.02
CA GLY A 431 10.06 -4.17 4.30
C GLY A 431 10.94 -4.16 3.06
N TYR A 432 10.37 -4.52 1.91
CA TYR A 432 11.09 -4.60 0.63
C TYR A 432 12.42 -5.34 0.70
N ASP A 433 12.44 -6.50 1.37
CA ASP A 433 13.60 -7.41 1.32
C ASP A 433 13.68 -8.08 -0.06
N LEU A 434 14.61 -7.61 -0.89
CA LEU A 434 14.83 -8.11 -2.25
C LEU A 434 16.00 -9.11 -2.35
N LYS A 435 16.46 -9.71 -1.23
CA LYS A 435 17.51 -10.73 -1.25
C LYS A 435 17.17 -11.90 -2.18
N LYS A 436 15.90 -12.32 -2.21
CA LYS A 436 15.42 -13.38 -3.11
C LYS A 436 15.57 -13.04 -4.61
N PHE A 437 15.65 -11.76 -4.94
CA PHE A 437 15.81 -11.30 -6.32
C PHE A 437 17.27 -11.06 -6.71
N TYR A 438 18.08 -10.53 -5.79
CA TYR A 438 19.40 -10.02 -6.14
C TYR A 438 20.57 -10.69 -5.43
N HIS A 439 20.37 -11.25 -4.22
CA HIS A 439 21.45 -11.79 -3.41
C HIS A 439 21.86 -13.18 -3.89
N SER A 440 23.16 -13.42 -4.14
CA SER A 440 23.66 -14.68 -4.68
C SER A 440 23.45 -15.88 -3.76
N GLY A 441 23.49 -15.69 -2.44
CA GLY A 441 23.32 -16.73 -1.43
C GLY A 441 21.86 -17.17 -1.19
N TYR A 442 20.87 -16.47 -1.76
CA TYR A 442 19.45 -16.77 -1.57
C TYR A 442 18.80 -17.49 -2.76
N GLY A 443 19.61 -17.97 -3.71
CA GLY A 443 19.11 -18.70 -4.88
C GLY A 443 18.20 -17.83 -5.74
N ASN A 444 18.63 -16.58 -5.99
CA ASN A 444 17.83 -15.58 -6.69
C ASN A 444 17.42 -16.04 -8.10
N TYR A 445 16.27 -15.56 -8.55
CA TYR A 445 15.66 -15.99 -9.80
C TYR A 445 16.49 -15.60 -11.04
N ALA A 446 17.21 -14.48 -11.02
CA ALA A 446 18.07 -14.06 -12.14
C ALA A 446 19.39 -14.83 -12.23
N LYS A 447 19.72 -15.69 -11.26
CA LYS A 447 21.04 -16.32 -11.11
C LYS A 447 22.17 -15.29 -11.14
N TYR A 448 21.87 -14.09 -10.65
CA TYR A 448 22.77 -12.96 -10.57
C TYR A 448 23.73 -13.12 -9.39
N SER A 449 24.98 -12.66 -9.55
CA SER A 449 25.98 -12.68 -8.50
C SER A 449 26.85 -11.42 -8.57
N ASN A 450 26.86 -10.66 -7.49
CA ASN A 450 27.72 -9.49 -7.31
C ASN A 450 27.96 -9.29 -5.81
N SER A 451 29.19 -9.50 -5.36
CA SER A 451 29.54 -9.45 -3.94
C SER A 451 29.31 -8.09 -3.27
N LYS A 452 29.32 -6.99 -4.03
CA LYS A 452 28.97 -5.66 -3.50
C LYS A 452 27.47 -5.55 -3.24
N VAL A 453 26.65 -6.12 -4.13
CA VAL A 453 25.20 -6.19 -3.96
C VAL A 453 24.86 -7.06 -2.76
N ASP A 454 25.48 -8.23 -2.63
CA ASP A 454 25.29 -9.13 -1.49
C ASP A 454 25.58 -8.41 -0.17
N MET A 455 26.72 -7.72 -0.08
CA MET A 455 27.11 -6.98 1.12
C MET A 455 26.12 -5.86 1.46
N ILE A 456 25.69 -5.07 0.48
CA ILE A 456 24.71 -4.01 0.72
C ILE A 456 23.38 -4.60 1.22
N LEU A 457 22.87 -5.65 0.57
CA LEU A 457 21.62 -6.31 0.96
C LEU A 457 21.68 -6.95 2.36
N ASP A 458 22.86 -7.38 2.82
CA ASP A 458 23.04 -7.92 4.15
C ASP A 458 23.12 -6.85 5.23
N GLU A 459 23.58 -5.65 4.90
CA GLU A 459 23.89 -4.61 5.88
C GLU A 459 22.90 -3.43 5.91
N MET A 460 22.13 -3.19 4.84
CA MET A 460 21.36 -1.95 4.65
C MET A 460 20.33 -1.65 5.75
N PHE A 461 19.81 -2.67 6.42
CA PHE A 461 18.78 -2.48 7.47
C PHE A 461 19.31 -2.66 8.90
N ILE A 462 20.54 -3.20 9.07
CA ILE A 462 21.08 -3.63 10.36
C ILE A 462 21.24 -2.47 11.36
N ASN A 463 21.58 -1.28 10.88
CA ASN A 463 21.85 -0.14 11.74
C ASN A 463 20.62 0.69 12.10
N PHE A 464 19.44 0.34 11.59
CA PHE A 464 18.17 1.02 11.83
C PHE A 464 18.19 2.53 11.56
N SER A 465 19.10 2.99 10.70
CA SER A 465 19.23 4.38 10.29
C SER A 465 18.58 4.61 8.92
N THR A 466 17.54 5.43 8.88
CA THR A 466 16.85 5.76 7.64
C THR A 466 17.76 6.46 6.63
N GLU A 467 18.68 7.35 7.12
CA GLU A 467 19.65 8.02 6.26
C GLU A 467 20.67 7.05 5.64
N SER A 468 21.20 6.11 6.45
CA SER A 468 22.14 5.11 5.95
C SER A 468 21.45 4.18 4.95
N THR A 469 20.26 3.67 5.27
CA THR A 469 19.48 2.83 4.35
C THR A 469 19.20 3.56 3.03
N GLY A 470 18.85 4.84 3.05
CA GLY A 470 18.64 5.62 1.82
C GLY A 470 19.90 5.70 0.94
N LYS A 471 21.09 5.87 1.54
CA LYS A 471 22.37 5.83 0.81
C LYS A 471 22.65 4.44 0.21
N ASP A 472 22.37 3.39 0.97
CA ASP A 472 22.57 2.01 0.53
C ASP A 472 21.61 1.64 -0.62
N VAL A 473 20.35 2.07 -0.55
CA VAL A 473 19.38 1.93 -1.65
C VAL A 473 19.88 2.64 -2.90
N ALA A 474 20.37 3.88 -2.80
CA ALA A 474 20.90 4.62 -3.94
C ALA A 474 22.13 3.93 -4.56
N ASN A 475 23.07 3.44 -3.74
CA ASN A 475 24.24 2.71 -4.19
C ASN A 475 23.85 1.39 -4.88
N LEU A 476 22.93 0.66 -4.29
CA LEU A 476 22.43 -0.61 -4.83
C LEU A 476 21.76 -0.39 -6.19
N ARG A 477 20.89 0.60 -6.32
CA ARG A 477 20.22 0.95 -7.58
C ARG A 477 21.22 1.28 -8.68
N ASN A 478 22.27 2.06 -8.40
CA ASN A 478 23.32 2.37 -9.36
C ASN A 478 24.00 1.10 -9.91
N ILE A 479 24.29 0.12 -9.04
CA ILE A 479 24.90 -1.15 -9.48
C ILE A 479 23.88 -1.96 -10.30
N LEU A 480 22.62 -2.04 -9.86
CA LEU A 480 21.59 -2.81 -10.55
C LEU A 480 21.23 -2.22 -11.92
N HIS A 481 21.25 -0.90 -12.09
CA HIS A 481 21.06 -0.23 -13.38
C HIS A 481 22.21 -0.51 -14.36
N GLU A 482 23.44 -0.69 -13.83
CA GLU A 482 24.58 -1.09 -14.65
C GLU A 482 24.52 -2.57 -15.05
N ASP A 483 24.13 -3.45 -14.15
CA ASP A 483 24.17 -4.89 -14.36
C ASP A 483 22.90 -5.45 -15.00
N VAL A 484 21.75 -4.80 -14.82
CA VAL A 484 20.42 -5.14 -15.35
C VAL A 484 20.08 -6.63 -15.25
N PRO A 485 20.03 -7.22 -14.02
CA PRO A 485 19.54 -8.60 -13.86
C PRO A 485 18.04 -8.73 -14.06
N TYR A 486 17.31 -7.63 -13.88
CA TYR A 486 15.89 -7.47 -14.17
C TYR A 486 15.65 -6.16 -14.91
N PHE A 487 14.59 -6.15 -15.70
CA PHE A 487 13.98 -4.95 -16.25
C PHE A 487 12.54 -4.87 -15.73
N CYS A 488 12.30 -3.99 -14.77
CA CYS A 488 10.95 -3.76 -14.27
C CYS A 488 10.10 -3.18 -15.40
N LEU A 489 9.11 -3.92 -15.84
CA LEU A 489 8.18 -3.48 -16.88
C LEU A 489 7.28 -2.39 -16.34
N MET A 490 6.75 -2.61 -15.13
CA MET A 490 5.92 -1.63 -14.44
C MET A 490 5.75 -1.94 -12.96
N TYR A 491 5.47 -0.92 -12.18
CA TYR A 491 4.73 -1.02 -10.92
C TYR A 491 3.24 -0.89 -11.20
N LYS A 492 2.45 -1.82 -10.67
CA LYS A 492 0.99 -1.72 -10.75
C LYS A 492 0.51 -0.54 -9.93
N THR A 493 -0.51 0.15 -10.41
CA THR A 493 -1.18 1.21 -9.66
C THR A 493 -2.58 0.75 -9.27
N TYR A 494 -3.02 1.16 -8.08
CA TYR A 494 -4.40 1.09 -7.64
C TYR A 494 -5.10 2.42 -7.93
N ALA A 495 -6.41 2.43 -7.89
CA ALA A 495 -7.21 3.62 -8.10
C ALA A 495 -8.20 3.81 -6.94
N ALA A 496 -8.06 4.90 -6.20
CA ALA A 496 -9.12 5.38 -5.32
C ALA A 496 -10.12 6.16 -6.16
N VAL A 497 -11.34 5.67 -6.22
CA VAL A 497 -12.47 6.32 -6.90
C VAL A 497 -13.36 6.91 -5.83
N THR A 498 -13.55 8.23 -5.88
CA THR A 498 -14.36 8.97 -4.93
C THR A 498 -15.55 9.60 -5.62
N SER A 499 -16.66 9.74 -4.90
CA SER A 499 -17.74 10.62 -5.34
C SER A 499 -17.21 12.03 -5.58
N SER A 500 -17.70 12.71 -6.61
CA SER A 500 -17.35 14.11 -6.89
C SER A 500 -17.70 15.04 -5.72
N ASN A 501 -18.64 14.64 -4.89
CA ASN A 501 -19.08 15.36 -3.69
C ASN A 501 -18.10 15.26 -2.53
N LEU A 502 -17.22 14.25 -2.50
CA LEU A 502 -16.18 14.12 -1.49
C LEU A 502 -15.14 15.22 -1.65
N GLN A 503 -14.86 15.92 -0.58
CA GLN A 503 -13.86 16.98 -0.47
C GLN A 503 -12.81 16.61 0.57
N GLY A 504 -11.68 17.30 0.54
CA GLY A 504 -10.51 17.03 1.38
C GLY A 504 -9.34 16.49 0.56
N ILE A 505 -8.26 16.14 1.22
CA ILE A 505 -7.06 15.59 0.58
C ILE A 505 -7.25 14.07 0.37
N ILE A 506 -7.26 13.65 -0.88
CA ILE A 506 -7.31 12.23 -1.26
C ILE A 506 -5.88 11.79 -1.58
N ALA A 507 -5.23 11.13 -0.63
CA ALA A 507 -3.84 10.71 -0.72
C ALA A 507 -3.66 9.25 -0.28
N PRO A 508 -4.31 8.29 -0.96
CA PRO A 508 -4.26 6.89 -0.59
C PRO A 508 -2.85 6.31 -0.79
N ARG A 509 -2.50 5.35 0.06
CA ARG A 509 -1.26 4.55 -0.01
C ARG A 509 -1.62 3.07 0.01
N PHE A 510 -0.78 2.19 -0.54
CA PHE A 510 -1.12 0.76 -0.56
C PHE A 510 -1.24 0.16 0.86
N ASN A 511 -0.57 0.73 1.83
CA ASN A 511 -0.58 0.32 3.23
C ASN A 511 -1.53 1.15 4.11
N ASP A 512 -2.17 2.20 3.56
CA ASP A 512 -3.20 3.02 4.23
C ASP A 512 -4.07 3.71 3.16
N TYR A 513 -5.17 3.06 2.76
CA TYR A 513 -6.08 3.59 1.73
C TYR A 513 -6.77 4.88 2.17
N TYR A 514 -6.92 5.07 3.47
CA TYR A 514 -7.65 6.17 4.08
C TYR A 514 -6.73 7.20 4.71
N PHE A 515 -5.47 7.25 4.27
CA PHE A 515 -4.54 8.29 4.68
C PHE A 515 -5.11 9.68 4.39
N ALA A 516 -5.00 10.61 5.35
CA ALA A 516 -5.55 11.96 5.31
C ALA A 516 -7.11 12.04 5.32
N CYS A 517 -7.82 10.97 5.70
CA CYS A 517 -9.29 11.01 5.78
C CYS A 517 -9.83 11.96 6.88
N ASP A 518 -8.98 12.46 7.76
CA ASP A 518 -9.36 13.32 8.89
C ASP A 518 -10.05 14.63 8.47
N ASP A 519 -9.79 15.09 7.24
CA ASP A 519 -10.32 16.33 6.67
C ASP A 519 -11.42 16.07 5.63
N TRP A 520 -11.87 14.84 5.46
CA TRP A 520 -12.89 14.55 4.44
C TRP A 520 -14.27 15.02 4.89
N HIS A 521 -15.02 15.57 3.94
CA HIS A 521 -16.41 15.96 4.13
C HIS A 521 -17.17 15.87 2.80
N ILE A 522 -18.49 15.71 2.88
CA ILE A 522 -19.36 15.60 1.71
C ILE A 522 -20.09 16.93 1.47
N ARG A 523 -20.05 17.43 0.24
CA ARG A 523 -20.92 18.55 -0.21
C ARG A 523 -22.21 18.00 -0.76
N MET A 524 -23.33 18.32 -0.12
CA MET A 524 -24.66 17.95 -0.57
C MET A 524 -25.32 19.14 -1.26
N TYR A 525 -25.34 19.15 -2.60
CA TYR A 525 -25.93 20.22 -3.39
C TYR A 525 -27.47 20.19 -3.31
N LYS A 526 -28.11 21.35 -3.03
CA LYS A 526 -29.57 21.47 -3.11
C LYS A 526 -30.00 21.42 -4.57
N ASN A 527 -30.88 20.47 -4.92
CA ASN A 527 -31.53 20.46 -6.23
C ASN A 527 -32.46 21.67 -6.34
N ARG A 528 -32.26 22.50 -7.37
CA ARG A 528 -33.12 23.67 -7.66
C ARG A 528 -34.59 23.34 -7.92
N ASN A 529 -34.96 22.05 -8.04
CA ASN A 529 -36.32 21.64 -8.45
C ASN A 529 -37.26 21.32 -7.27
N SER A 530 -36.83 21.45 -6.02
CA SER A 530 -37.70 21.17 -4.85
C SER A 530 -38.43 22.40 -4.27
N GLU A 531 -38.33 23.57 -4.89
CA GLU A 531 -39.06 24.78 -4.45
C GLU A 531 -40.40 25.03 -5.20
N ASN A 532 -40.83 24.11 -6.06
CA ASN A 532 -42.08 24.24 -6.84
C ASN A 532 -43.07 23.05 -6.67
N GLU A 533 -43.10 22.38 -5.55
CA GLU A 533 -44.20 21.48 -5.20
C GLU A 533 -44.89 21.91 -3.89
#